data_dfcf4d821c0e3a36a618f04fba8574cb
#
_entry.id   dfcf4d821c0e3a36a618f04fba8574cb
#
_cell.length_a   1.000
_cell.length_b   1.000
_cell.length_c   1.000
_cell.angle_alpha   90.00
_cell.angle_beta   90.00
_cell.angle_gamma   90.00
#
_symmetry.space_group_name_H-M   'P 1'
#
loop_
_entity.id
_entity.type
_entity.pdbx_description
1 polymer ?
#
loop_
_entity_poly.entity_id
_entity_poly.type
_entity_poly.pdbx_seq_one_letter_code
_entity_poly.pdbx_strand_id
1 'polypeptide(L)'
;MALDGYSRITFSRDGRILTATLTGTNPVNAVDEAMHHDLARVFLDLQDDPDSDLIVLTGAGKAFCAGGDTAWFKEQIAHPERFRHIAPHAKRIVSSLLELEKPILCRMNGAAAGLGATIALLCDVIIAADNAVIGDPHVKVGLVAGDGGAVIWPQLIGFARAKELLMTGALLPANRAAEMGLINYAVPADRLDAKVSEIAGQILANPRWAVRWTKTVANIPLKALAAQLSDPAVAYEILSNATKDRVEAVAAFVERRKPTYSGE
;
A
#
# COMPACT_ATOMS: atom_id res chain seq x y z
N MET A 1 7.05 23.58 0.41
CA MET A 1 6.68 23.16 -0.96
C MET A 1 5.17 23.07 -1.00
N ALA A 2 4.54 23.48 -2.08
CA ALA A 2 3.11 23.30 -2.24
C ALA A 2 2.86 21.83 -2.60
N LEU A 3 1.85 21.20 -1.95
CA LEU A 3 1.39 19.84 -2.29
C LEU A 3 0.57 19.87 -3.60
N ASP A 4 1.14 20.52 -4.62
CA ASP A 4 0.50 20.76 -5.91
C ASP A 4 1.00 19.77 -6.97
N GLY A 5 0.21 19.62 -8.04
CA GLY A 5 0.58 18.78 -9.18
C GLY A 5 0.41 17.29 -8.96
N TYR A 6 -0.40 16.87 -7.98
CA TYR A 6 -0.89 15.49 -7.84
C TYR A 6 -2.19 15.32 -8.63
N SER A 7 -2.26 14.26 -9.40
CA SER A 7 -3.45 13.94 -10.22
C SER A 7 -4.35 12.90 -9.57
N ARG A 8 -3.79 12.10 -8.66
CA ARG A 8 -4.45 10.98 -7.99
C ARG A 8 -4.44 11.05 -6.47
N ILE A 9 -3.97 12.17 -5.91
CA ILE A 9 -3.94 12.38 -4.47
C ILE A 9 -4.43 13.80 -4.18
N THR A 10 -5.39 13.93 -3.28
CA THR A 10 -5.88 15.22 -2.80
C THR A 10 -5.52 15.38 -1.32
N PHE A 11 -5.45 16.63 -0.88
CA PHE A 11 -5.02 16.95 0.47
C PHE A 11 -6.05 17.81 1.19
N SER A 12 -6.23 17.55 2.47
CA SER A 12 -7.00 18.39 3.37
C SER A 12 -6.28 18.51 4.72
N ARG A 13 -6.47 19.60 5.42
CA ARG A 13 -5.76 19.89 6.67
C ARG A 13 -6.75 20.21 7.78
N ASP A 14 -6.51 19.63 8.96
CA ASP A 14 -7.15 19.99 10.20
C ASP A 14 -6.06 20.23 11.27
N GLY A 15 -5.82 21.49 11.58
CA GLY A 15 -4.71 21.89 12.43
C GLY A 15 -3.38 21.34 11.90
N ARG A 16 -2.72 20.50 12.69
CA ARG A 16 -1.43 19.89 12.35
C ARG A 16 -1.57 18.47 11.75
N ILE A 17 -2.77 18.03 11.47
CA ILE A 17 -3.05 16.78 10.77
C ILE A 17 -3.25 17.08 9.29
N LEU A 18 -2.44 16.44 8.43
CA LEU A 18 -2.58 16.49 6.98
C LEU A 18 -3.14 15.16 6.49
N THR A 19 -4.30 15.21 5.86
CA THR A 19 -4.92 14.03 5.25
C THR A 19 -4.58 13.98 3.77
N ALA A 20 -3.94 12.90 3.33
CA ALA A 20 -3.73 12.55 1.93
C ALA A 20 -4.76 11.50 1.51
N THR A 21 -5.57 11.83 0.52
CA THR A 21 -6.67 10.97 0.04
C THR A 21 -6.36 10.47 -1.36
N LEU A 22 -6.27 9.15 -1.53
CA LEU A 22 -6.10 8.50 -2.82
C LEU A 22 -7.38 8.64 -3.64
N THR A 23 -7.28 9.16 -4.86
CA THR A 23 -8.40 9.45 -5.77
C THR A 23 -8.17 8.82 -7.13
N GLY A 24 -8.47 7.52 -7.23
CA GLY A 24 -8.37 6.79 -8.50
C GLY A 24 -9.41 7.23 -9.55
N THR A 25 -9.19 6.83 -10.79
CA THR A 25 -10.15 7.03 -11.90
C THR A 25 -11.39 6.14 -11.79
N ASN A 26 -11.37 5.18 -10.89
CA ASN A 26 -12.46 4.23 -10.66
C ASN A 26 -12.88 4.20 -9.17
N PRO A 27 -14.06 3.65 -8.84
CA PRO A 27 -14.62 3.70 -7.49
C PRO A 27 -13.81 2.94 -6.40
N VAL A 28 -12.80 2.17 -6.80
CA VAL A 28 -11.98 1.37 -5.88
C VAL A 28 -10.54 1.88 -5.75
N ASN A 29 -10.27 3.07 -6.28
CA ASN A 29 -8.96 3.72 -6.25
C ASN A 29 -7.83 2.78 -6.74
N ALA A 30 -8.08 2.06 -7.84
CA ALA A 30 -7.05 1.20 -8.43
C ALA A 30 -5.90 2.05 -8.98
N VAL A 31 -4.68 1.50 -8.85
CA VAL A 31 -3.44 2.18 -9.20
C VAL A 31 -3.24 2.12 -10.71
N ASP A 32 -3.36 3.26 -11.37
CA ASP A 32 -2.89 3.51 -12.73
C ASP A 32 -1.45 4.07 -12.72
N GLU A 33 -0.87 4.28 -13.87
CA GLU A 33 0.49 4.84 -14.01
C GLU A 33 0.63 6.20 -13.29
N ALA A 34 -0.40 7.05 -13.37
CA ALA A 34 -0.41 8.37 -12.74
C ALA A 34 -0.43 8.26 -11.20
N MET A 35 -1.25 7.38 -10.64
CA MET A 35 -1.26 7.13 -9.19
C MET A 35 0.06 6.53 -8.72
N HIS A 36 0.63 5.59 -9.47
CA HIS A 36 1.93 5.00 -9.15
C HIS A 36 3.05 6.04 -9.13
N HIS A 37 3.03 6.98 -10.09
CA HIS A 37 3.95 8.11 -10.15
C HIS A 37 3.75 9.05 -8.94
N ASP A 38 2.50 9.41 -8.63
CA ASP A 38 2.16 10.26 -7.49
C ASP A 38 2.61 9.64 -6.16
N LEU A 39 2.36 8.34 -5.97
CA LEU A 39 2.79 7.58 -4.79
C LEU A 39 4.32 7.55 -4.63
N ALA A 40 5.07 7.49 -5.74
CA ALA A 40 6.54 7.46 -5.71
C ALA A 40 7.18 8.77 -5.22
N ARG A 41 6.40 9.86 -5.05
CA ARG A 41 6.91 11.16 -4.59
C ARG A 41 6.19 11.72 -3.38
N VAL A 42 4.93 11.36 -3.15
CA VAL A 42 4.08 11.99 -2.13
C VAL A 42 4.68 11.92 -0.72
N PHE A 43 5.30 10.82 -0.34
CA PHE A 43 5.82 10.65 1.03
C PHE A 43 7.02 11.56 1.31
N LEU A 44 7.78 11.94 0.28
CA LEU A 44 8.83 12.94 0.39
C LEU A 44 8.23 14.33 0.59
N ASP A 45 7.23 14.69 -0.22
CA ASP A 45 6.57 16.00 -0.10
C ASP A 45 5.80 16.13 1.23
N LEU A 46 5.21 15.03 1.73
CA LEU A 46 4.60 14.98 3.06
C LEU A 46 5.63 15.17 4.19
N GLN A 47 6.84 14.62 4.04
CA GLN A 47 7.94 14.85 4.99
C GLN A 47 8.30 16.33 5.06
N ASP A 48 8.37 17.00 3.91
CA ASP A 48 8.82 18.37 3.79
C ASP A 48 7.75 19.43 4.10
N ASP A 49 6.49 19.02 4.27
CA ASP A 49 5.39 19.94 4.64
C ASP A 49 5.63 20.53 6.06
N PRO A 50 5.82 21.86 6.21
CA PRO A 50 6.19 22.45 7.51
C PRO A 50 5.02 22.51 8.50
N ASP A 51 3.79 22.43 8.00
CA ASP A 51 2.59 22.71 8.78
C ASP A 51 1.93 21.47 9.36
N SER A 52 2.43 20.25 9.06
CA SER A 52 1.90 19.01 9.62
C SER A 52 2.86 18.33 10.60
N ASP A 53 2.28 17.70 11.61
CA ASP A 53 2.98 16.83 12.56
C ASP A 53 2.55 15.37 12.44
N LEU A 54 1.40 15.11 11.82
CA LEU A 54 0.84 13.80 11.64
C LEU A 54 0.15 13.74 10.28
N ILE A 55 0.28 12.60 9.62
CA ILE A 55 -0.34 12.31 8.33
C ILE A 55 -1.46 11.27 8.53
N VAL A 56 -2.59 11.47 7.86
CA VAL A 56 -3.62 10.44 7.67
C VAL A 56 -3.67 10.10 6.20
N LEU A 57 -3.50 8.83 5.87
CA LEU A 57 -3.64 8.33 4.51
C LEU A 57 -4.95 7.55 4.39
N THR A 58 -5.77 7.87 3.39
CA THR A 58 -7.07 7.24 3.16
C THR A 58 -7.40 7.14 1.68
N GLY A 59 -8.47 6.43 1.33
CA GLY A 59 -9.01 6.39 -0.03
C GLY A 59 -10.31 7.17 -0.16
N ALA A 60 -10.57 7.75 -1.32
CA ALA A 60 -11.86 8.36 -1.63
C ALA A 60 -12.95 7.30 -1.78
N GLY A 61 -14.18 7.64 -1.41
CA GLY A 61 -15.34 6.78 -1.61
C GLY A 61 -15.32 5.51 -0.74
N LYS A 62 -15.53 4.33 -1.38
CA LYS A 62 -15.81 3.07 -0.67
C LYS A 62 -14.61 2.15 -0.49
N ALA A 63 -13.47 2.43 -1.11
CA ALA A 63 -12.26 1.62 -1.00
C ALA A 63 -11.08 2.46 -0.53
N PHE A 64 -10.10 1.82 0.09
CA PHE A 64 -8.81 2.45 0.32
C PHE A 64 -8.01 2.48 -0.98
N CYS A 65 -7.55 1.33 -1.46
CA CYS A 65 -6.89 1.16 -2.75
C CYS A 65 -6.89 -0.34 -3.13
N ALA A 66 -7.54 -0.70 -4.21
CA ALA A 66 -7.74 -2.11 -4.60
C ALA A 66 -6.60 -2.72 -5.43
N GLY A 67 -5.42 -2.10 -5.45
CA GLY A 67 -4.26 -2.57 -6.23
C GLY A 67 -4.30 -2.09 -7.68
N GLY A 68 -3.55 -2.76 -8.56
CA GLY A 68 -3.34 -2.30 -9.94
C GLY A 68 -4.59 -2.27 -10.80
N ASP A 69 -4.69 -1.26 -11.65
CA ASP A 69 -5.77 -1.12 -12.64
C ASP A 69 -5.62 -2.13 -13.78
N THR A 70 -6.73 -2.73 -14.19
CA THR A 70 -6.74 -3.79 -15.21
C THR A 70 -6.37 -3.30 -16.61
N ALA A 71 -6.66 -2.04 -16.95
CA ALA A 71 -6.24 -1.45 -18.20
C ALA A 71 -4.72 -1.25 -18.21
N TRP A 72 -4.17 -0.81 -17.08
CA TRP A 72 -2.73 -0.68 -16.89
C TRP A 72 -2.00 -2.03 -16.92
N PHE A 73 -2.59 -3.11 -16.36
CA PHE A 73 -2.04 -4.46 -16.51
C PHE A 73 -1.92 -4.90 -17.97
N LYS A 74 -2.93 -4.63 -18.78
CA LYS A 74 -2.89 -4.95 -20.21
C LYS A 74 -1.80 -4.17 -20.94
N GLU A 75 -1.61 -2.90 -20.58
CA GLU A 75 -0.56 -2.07 -21.13
C GLU A 75 0.84 -2.58 -20.74
N GLN A 76 1.03 -2.97 -19.47
CA GLN A 76 2.29 -3.55 -18.99
C GLN A 76 2.66 -4.88 -19.67
N ILE A 77 1.65 -5.68 -20.05
CA ILE A 77 1.85 -6.93 -20.81
C ILE A 77 2.19 -6.60 -22.27
N ALA A 78 1.49 -5.65 -22.88
CA ALA A 78 1.72 -5.26 -24.26
C ALA A 78 3.07 -4.54 -24.46
N HIS A 79 3.55 -3.84 -23.42
CA HIS A 79 4.76 -3.03 -23.42
C HIS A 79 5.66 -3.35 -22.21
N PRO A 80 6.23 -4.57 -22.14
CA PRO A 80 7.02 -5.02 -20.98
C PRO A 80 8.29 -4.17 -20.75
N GLU A 81 8.78 -3.48 -21.77
CA GLU A 81 9.86 -2.51 -21.65
C GLU A 81 9.48 -1.31 -20.76
N ARG A 82 8.20 -0.89 -20.75
CA ARG A 82 7.70 0.19 -19.87
C ARG A 82 7.65 -0.27 -18.42
N PHE A 83 7.26 -1.51 -18.17
CA PHE A 83 7.22 -2.06 -16.81
C PHE A 83 8.57 -1.96 -16.10
N ARG A 84 9.69 -2.13 -16.83
CA ARG A 84 11.02 -1.93 -16.26
C ARG A 84 11.29 -0.51 -15.77
N HIS A 85 10.68 0.49 -16.38
CA HIS A 85 10.82 1.88 -15.95
C HIS A 85 10.01 2.21 -14.68
N ILE A 86 9.03 1.37 -14.34
CA ILE A 86 8.20 1.52 -13.13
C ILE A 86 8.91 0.99 -11.89
N ALA A 87 9.82 0.03 -12.04
CA ALA A 87 10.55 -0.61 -10.95
C ALA A 87 11.22 0.37 -9.96
N PRO A 88 11.91 1.45 -10.41
CA PRO A 88 12.45 2.44 -9.48
C PRO A 88 11.39 3.16 -8.66
N HIS A 89 10.17 3.31 -9.19
CA HIS A 89 9.06 3.93 -8.46
C HIS A 89 8.54 3.02 -7.35
N ALA A 90 8.36 1.71 -7.60
CA ALA A 90 7.96 0.75 -6.57
C ALA A 90 8.92 0.76 -5.37
N LYS A 91 10.23 0.73 -5.64
CA LYS A 91 11.25 0.87 -4.60
C LYS A 91 11.14 2.19 -3.84
N ARG A 92 10.92 3.30 -4.54
CA ARG A 92 10.80 4.63 -3.95
C ARG A 92 9.56 4.75 -3.06
N ILE A 93 8.44 4.15 -3.44
CA ILE A 93 7.23 4.10 -2.60
C ILE A 93 7.56 3.48 -1.24
N VAL A 94 8.17 2.30 -1.24
CA VAL A 94 8.54 1.61 0.00
C VAL A 94 9.57 2.41 0.81
N SER A 95 10.66 2.85 0.17
CA SER A 95 11.73 3.54 0.88
C SER A 95 11.30 4.88 1.45
N SER A 96 10.57 5.71 0.68
CA SER A 96 10.11 7.02 1.15
C SER A 96 9.07 6.93 2.27
N LEU A 97 8.22 5.90 2.26
CA LEU A 97 7.29 5.64 3.37
C LEU A 97 8.04 5.26 4.66
N LEU A 98 9.06 4.42 4.54
CA LEU A 98 9.91 4.04 5.68
C LEU A 98 10.82 5.19 6.15
N GLU A 99 11.19 6.12 5.25
CA GLU A 99 11.98 7.31 5.56
C GLU A 99 11.14 8.44 6.18
N LEU A 100 9.83 8.45 5.99
CA LEU A 100 8.94 9.45 6.55
C LEU A 100 9.02 9.46 8.08
N GLU A 101 9.58 10.54 8.68
CA GLU A 101 9.70 10.67 10.13
C GLU A 101 8.38 11.02 10.81
N LYS A 102 7.49 11.73 10.10
CA LYS A 102 6.17 12.07 10.64
C LYS A 102 5.33 10.81 10.83
N PRO A 103 4.61 10.68 11.96
CA PRO A 103 3.62 9.62 12.12
C PRO A 103 2.62 9.61 10.96
N ILE A 104 2.34 8.42 10.44
CA ILE A 104 1.34 8.21 9.39
C ILE A 104 0.34 7.14 9.82
N LEU A 105 -0.94 7.53 9.89
CA LEU A 105 -2.05 6.63 10.18
C LEU A 105 -2.72 6.21 8.87
N CYS A 106 -2.95 4.93 8.68
CA CYS A 106 -3.81 4.44 7.61
C CYS A 106 -5.27 4.39 8.12
N ARG A 107 -6.11 5.25 7.55
CA ARG A 107 -7.57 5.18 7.67
C ARG A 107 -8.09 4.29 6.54
N MET A 108 -8.16 2.99 6.78
CA MET A 108 -8.56 2.01 5.76
C MET A 108 -10.09 1.92 5.68
N ASN A 109 -10.68 2.77 4.84
CA ASN A 109 -12.13 2.91 4.68
C ASN A 109 -12.81 1.80 3.87
N GLY A 110 -12.04 0.87 3.32
CA GLY A 110 -12.53 -0.24 2.51
C GLY A 110 -11.38 -1.10 2.01
N ALA A 111 -11.57 -1.80 0.89
CA ALA A 111 -10.60 -2.75 0.37
C ALA A 111 -9.21 -2.14 0.16
N ALA A 112 -8.17 -2.88 0.62
CA ALA A 112 -6.76 -2.63 0.39
C ALA A 112 -6.13 -3.89 -0.22
N ALA A 113 -5.63 -3.83 -1.46
CA ALA A 113 -5.10 -5.01 -2.14
C ALA A 113 -3.81 -4.70 -2.92
N GLY A 114 -2.89 -5.67 -3.03
CA GLY A 114 -1.62 -5.52 -3.74
C GLY A 114 -0.83 -4.33 -3.22
N LEU A 115 -0.40 -3.41 -4.10
CA LEU A 115 0.28 -2.17 -3.69
C LEU A 115 -0.53 -1.35 -2.67
N GLY A 116 -1.87 -1.35 -2.76
CA GLY A 116 -2.72 -0.70 -1.76
C GLY A 116 -2.57 -1.31 -0.37
N ALA A 117 -2.48 -2.63 -0.26
CA ALA A 117 -2.20 -3.31 1.00
C ALA A 117 -0.76 -3.03 1.48
N THR A 118 0.22 -3.06 0.59
CA THR A 118 1.61 -2.72 0.90
C THR A 118 1.72 -1.32 1.53
N ILE A 119 1.10 -0.31 0.92
CA ILE A 119 1.10 1.07 1.41
C ILE A 119 0.40 1.16 2.77
N ALA A 120 -0.76 0.50 2.94
CA ALA A 120 -1.48 0.47 4.20
C ALA A 120 -0.61 -0.13 5.32
N LEU A 121 0.05 -1.26 5.06
CA LEU A 121 0.86 -2.00 6.03
C LEU A 121 2.19 -1.32 6.38
N LEU A 122 2.68 -0.43 5.53
CA LEU A 122 3.85 0.40 5.80
C LEU A 122 3.53 1.68 6.59
N CYS A 123 2.26 2.01 6.82
CA CYS A 123 1.85 3.05 7.76
C CYS A 123 2.12 2.60 9.22
N ASP A 124 2.26 3.56 10.13
CA ASP A 124 2.62 3.27 11.53
C ASP A 124 1.48 2.63 12.33
N VAL A 125 0.24 3.06 12.06
CA VAL A 125 -0.97 2.50 12.69
C VAL A 125 -2.06 2.36 11.64
N ILE A 126 -2.60 1.16 11.51
CA ILE A 126 -3.65 0.84 10.55
C ILE A 126 -4.98 0.67 11.28
N ILE A 127 -5.94 1.52 10.95
CA ILE A 127 -7.30 1.48 11.49
C ILE A 127 -8.24 1.22 10.32
N ALA A 128 -8.90 0.06 10.32
CA ALA A 128 -9.77 -0.38 9.25
C ALA A 128 -11.25 -0.33 9.65
N ALA A 129 -12.12 -0.04 8.69
CA ALA A 129 -13.53 -0.35 8.82
C ALA A 129 -13.71 -1.88 8.88
N ASP A 130 -14.60 -2.41 9.73
CA ASP A 130 -14.81 -3.85 9.94
C ASP A 130 -15.32 -4.59 8.70
N ASN A 131 -15.98 -3.87 7.78
CA ASN A 131 -16.41 -4.37 6.48
C ASN A 131 -15.33 -4.31 5.38
N ALA A 132 -14.13 -3.84 5.72
CA ALA A 132 -13.00 -3.80 4.78
C ALA A 132 -12.33 -5.18 4.64
N VAL A 133 -11.56 -5.33 3.56
CA VAL A 133 -10.71 -6.50 3.32
C VAL A 133 -9.30 -6.04 2.97
N ILE A 134 -8.31 -6.86 3.34
CA ILE A 134 -6.91 -6.61 3.01
C ILE A 134 -6.24 -7.88 2.48
N GLY A 135 -5.39 -7.77 1.48
CA GLY A 135 -4.65 -8.91 0.94
C GLY A 135 -3.68 -8.54 -0.15
N ASP A 136 -2.86 -9.51 -0.54
CA ASP A 136 -1.90 -9.35 -1.62
C ASP A 136 -2.14 -10.37 -2.74
N PRO A 137 -3.04 -10.05 -3.69
CA PRO A 137 -3.43 -10.97 -4.74
C PRO A 137 -2.51 -10.94 -5.99
N HIS A 138 -1.26 -10.47 -5.91
CA HIS A 138 -0.33 -10.43 -7.06
C HIS A 138 -0.25 -11.77 -7.79
N VAL A 139 -0.17 -12.88 -7.06
CA VAL A 139 -0.11 -14.23 -7.66
C VAL A 139 -1.35 -14.58 -8.49
N LYS A 140 -2.52 -14.03 -8.16
CA LYS A 140 -3.77 -14.26 -8.93
C LYS A 140 -3.79 -13.57 -10.29
N VAL A 141 -2.96 -12.55 -10.44
CA VAL A 141 -2.76 -11.87 -11.71
C VAL A 141 -1.40 -12.20 -12.33
N GLY A 142 -0.74 -13.26 -11.85
CA GLY A 142 0.52 -13.78 -12.40
C GLY A 142 1.75 -12.93 -12.08
N LEU A 143 1.74 -12.15 -11.00
CA LEU A 143 2.88 -11.35 -10.53
C LEU A 143 3.41 -11.86 -9.20
N VAL A 144 4.69 -11.63 -8.97
CA VAL A 144 5.31 -11.70 -7.64
C VAL A 144 4.90 -10.45 -6.85
N ALA A 145 4.72 -10.57 -5.53
CA ALA A 145 4.47 -9.45 -4.62
C ALA A 145 5.77 -8.65 -4.37
N GLY A 146 6.31 -8.06 -5.45
CA GLY A 146 7.64 -7.46 -5.47
C GLY A 146 7.67 -6.00 -5.05
N ASP A 147 6.54 -5.33 -5.05
CA ASP A 147 6.34 -3.91 -4.72
C ASP A 147 6.32 -3.61 -3.21
N GLY A 148 6.84 -4.53 -2.39
CA GLY A 148 6.96 -4.41 -0.94
C GLY A 148 6.14 -5.42 -0.13
N GLY A 149 5.18 -6.13 -0.73
CA GLY A 149 4.41 -7.16 -0.04
C GLY A 149 5.29 -8.23 0.60
N ALA A 150 6.24 -8.77 -0.16
CA ALA A 150 7.20 -9.76 0.35
C ALA A 150 8.11 -9.23 1.47
N VAL A 151 8.26 -7.91 1.60
CA VAL A 151 9.02 -7.27 2.68
C VAL A 151 8.20 -7.18 3.96
N ILE A 152 6.99 -6.59 3.90
CA ILE A 152 6.25 -6.20 5.09
C ILE A 152 5.43 -7.32 5.73
N TRP A 153 4.78 -8.19 4.93
CA TRP A 153 3.90 -9.23 5.46
C TRP A 153 4.61 -10.18 6.46
N PRO A 154 5.81 -10.71 6.15
CA PRO A 154 6.50 -11.61 7.09
C PRO A 154 6.88 -10.96 8.41
N GLN A 155 7.10 -9.65 8.42
CA GLN A 155 7.47 -8.90 9.62
C GLN A 155 6.30 -8.73 10.59
N LEU A 156 5.06 -8.66 10.06
CA LEU A 156 3.87 -8.45 10.87
C LEU A 156 3.27 -9.76 11.41
N ILE A 157 3.20 -10.80 10.57
CA ILE A 157 2.48 -12.05 10.92
C ILE A 157 3.34 -13.31 10.90
N GLY A 158 4.64 -13.16 10.71
CA GLY A 158 5.60 -14.26 10.61
C GLY A 158 5.59 -14.98 9.26
N PHE A 159 6.67 -15.67 8.93
CA PHE A 159 6.92 -16.23 7.59
C PHE A 159 5.89 -17.26 7.16
N ALA A 160 5.41 -18.11 8.07
CA ALA A 160 4.48 -19.19 7.71
C ALA A 160 3.15 -18.64 7.19
N ARG A 161 2.53 -17.72 7.95
CA ARG A 161 1.25 -17.09 7.56
C ARG A 161 1.42 -16.17 6.35
N ALA A 162 2.52 -15.38 6.30
CA ALA A 162 2.80 -14.51 5.18
C ALA A 162 2.94 -15.30 3.87
N LYS A 163 3.70 -16.40 3.86
CA LYS A 163 3.84 -17.26 2.67
C LYS A 163 2.52 -17.86 2.23
N GLU A 164 1.70 -18.36 3.16
CA GLU A 164 0.37 -18.87 2.84
C GLU A 164 -0.48 -17.80 2.13
N LEU A 165 -0.58 -16.62 2.70
CA LEU A 165 -1.41 -15.54 2.16
C LEU A 165 -0.88 -14.98 0.84
N LEU A 166 0.43 -14.76 0.74
CA LEU A 166 1.07 -14.27 -0.49
C LEU A 166 1.00 -15.30 -1.63
N MET A 167 1.17 -16.60 -1.35
CA MET A 167 1.11 -17.64 -2.37
C MET A 167 -0.32 -18.00 -2.79
N THR A 168 -1.31 -17.81 -1.91
CA THR A 168 -2.73 -18.05 -2.23
C THR A 168 -3.41 -16.79 -2.80
N GLY A 169 -2.85 -15.61 -2.54
CA GLY A 169 -3.48 -14.33 -2.86
C GLY A 169 -4.82 -14.14 -2.15
N ALA A 170 -4.98 -14.69 -0.96
CA ALA A 170 -6.22 -14.60 -0.21
C ALA A 170 -6.43 -13.18 0.33
N LEU A 171 -7.70 -12.72 0.30
CA LEU A 171 -8.13 -11.50 0.98
C LEU A 171 -8.65 -11.84 2.36
N LEU A 172 -8.21 -11.12 3.37
CA LEU A 172 -8.64 -11.26 4.77
C LEU A 172 -9.68 -10.20 5.12
N PRO A 173 -10.79 -10.56 5.80
CA PRO A 173 -11.63 -9.58 6.48
C PRO A 173 -10.80 -8.79 7.51
N ALA A 174 -11.10 -7.50 7.69
CA ALA A 174 -10.36 -6.59 8.58
C ALA A 174 -10.28 -7.11 10.01
N ASN A 175 -11.38 -7.68 10.54
CA ASN A 175 -11.39 -8.28 11.88
C ASN A 175 -10.35 -9.40 12.00
N ARG A 176 -10.28 -10.29 10.99
CA ARG A 176 -9.29 -11.37 10.98
C ARG A 176 -7.87 -10.88 10.87
N ALA A 177 -7.65 -9.81 10.06
CA ALA A 177 -6.36 -9.16 9.93
C ALA A 177 -5.91 -8.54 11.28
N ALA A 178 -6.82 -7.92 12.02
CA ALA A 178 -6.53 -7.37 13.36
C ALA A 178 -6.23 -8.47 14.38
N GLU A 179 -7.04 -9.56 14.42
CA GLU A 179 -6.81 -10.69 15.33
C GLU A 179 -5.44 -11.35 15.16
N MET A 180 -4.93 -11.41 13.93
CA MET A 180 -3.62 -12.02 13.69
C MET A 180 -2.44 -11.04 13.76
N GLY A 181 -2.70 -9.77 14.06
CA GLY A 181 -1.67 -8.73 14.19
C GLY A 181 -1.16 -8.18 12.88
N LEU A 182 -1.87 -8.35 11.77
CA LEU A 182 -1.53 -7.76 10.49
C LEU A 182 -1.85 -6.25 10.46
N ILE A 183 -2.95 -5.84 11.12
CA ILE A 183 -3.34 -4.44 11.31
C ILE A 183 -3.64 -4.19 12.79
N ASN A 184 -3.68 -2.90 13.20
CA ASN A 184 -3.85 -2.55 14.61
C ASN A 184 -5.31 -2.64 15.08
N TYR A 185 -6.26 -2.14 14.26
CA TYR A 185 -7.66 -2.06 14.65
C TYR A 185 -8.59 -2.35 13.48
N ALA A 186 -9.68 -3.08 13.78
CA ALA A 186 -10.87 -3.17 12.95
C ALA A 186 -12.06 -2.65 13.79
N VAL A 187 -12.75 -1.63 13.30
CA VAL A 187 -13.84 -0.96 14.03
C VAL A 187 -15.06 -0.81 13.13
N PRO A 188 -16.29 -0.69 13.68
CA PRO A 188 -17.47 -0.37 12.89
C PRO A 188 -17.22 0.83 11.98
N ALA A 189 -17.70 0.77 10.74
CA ALA A 189 -17.41 1.79 9.73
C ALA A 189 -17.80 3.21 10.16
N ASP A 190 -18.87 3.37 10.94
CA ASP A 190 -19.33 4.62 11.52
C ASP A 190 -18.46 5.11 12.68
N ARG A 191 -17.58 4.27 13.22
CA ARG A 191 -16.63 4.61 14.30
C ARG A 191 -15.20 4.84 13.80
N LEU A 192 -14.96 4.65 12.50
CA LEU A 192 -13.61 4.73 11.92
C LEU A 192 -12.97 6.11 12.16
N ASP A 193 -13.67 7.19 11.86
CA ASP A 193 -13.16 8.55 12.04
C ASP A 193 -12.87 8.88 13.51
N ALA A 194 -13.75 8.47 14.41
CA ALA A 194 -13.57 8.66 15.83
C ALA A 194 -12.31 7.93 16.34
N LYS A 195 -12.07 6.69 15.87
CA LYS A 195 -10.87 5.93 16.26
C LYS A 195 -9.58 6.52 15.68
N VAL A 196 -9.60 7.00 14.44
CA VAL A 196 -8.46 7.70 13.85
C VAL A 196 -8.14 8.98 14.64
N SER A 197 -9.15 9.78 14.98
CA SER A 197 -8.99 11.00 15.78
C SER A 197 -8.47 10.71 17.18
N GLU A 198 -8.95 9.64 17.82
CA GLU A 198 -8.47 9.20 19.14
C GLU A 198 -6.95 8.90 19.10
N ILE A 199 -6.49 8.07 18.15
CA ILE A 199 -5.08 7.69 18.02
C ILE A 199 -4.23 8.90 17.63
N ALA A 200 -4.70 9.72 16.69
CA ALA A 200 -4.01 10.96 16.30
C ALA A 200 -3.82 11.90 17.51
N GLY A 201 -4.88 12.09 18.31
CA GLY A 201 -4.82 12.89 19.54
C GLY A 201 -3.81 12.36 20.56
N GLN A 202 -3.76 11.02 20.76
CA GLN A 202 -2.79 10.38 21.66
C GLN A 202 -1.34 10.61 21.18
N ILE A 203 -1.09 10.53 19.88
CA ILE A 203 0.24 10.76 19.31
C ILE A 203 0.63 12.23 19.43
N LEU A 204 -0.26 13.16 19.05
CA LEU A 204 -0.01 14.60 19.05
C LEU A 204 0.13 15.19 20.47
N ALA A 205 -0.37 14.52 21.51
CA ALA A 205 -0.19 14.91 22.89
C ALA A 205 1.26 14.72 23.38
N ASN A 206 2.10 14.01 22.62
CA ASN A 206 3.49 13.77 22.99
C ASN A 206 4.45 14.74 22.28
N PRO A 207 5.68 14.93 22.83
CA PRO A 207 6.69 15.78 22.22
C PRO A 207 7.03 15.32 20.79
N ARG A 208 6.89 16.22 19.82
CA ARG A 208 7.05 15.96 18.38
C ARG A 208 8.30 15.16 18.04
N TRP A 209 9.46 15.60 18.52
CA TRP A 209 10.73 14.97 18.17
C TRP A 209 10.89 13.60 18.81
N ALA A 210 10.37 13.39 20.02
CA ALA A 210 10.37 12.08 20.64
C ALA A 210 9.55 11.07 19.84
N VAL A 211 8.37 11.48 19.34
CA VAL A 211 7.52 10.64 18.49
C VAL A 211 8.23 10.30 17.18
N ARG A 212 8.73 11.32 16.45
CA ARG A 212 9.41 11.13 15.15
C ARG A 212 10.62 10.22 15.27
N TRP A 213 11.50 10.49 16.22
CA TRP A 213 12.71 9.68 16.39
C TRP A 213 12.45 8.28 16.93
N THR A 214 11.40 8.08 17.74
CA THR A 214 10.95 6.73 18.11
C THR A 214 10.58 5.91 16.89
N LYS A 215 9.75 6.46 15.97
CA LYS A 215 9.43 5.83 14.68
C LYS A 215 10.68 5.57 13.86
N THR A 216 11.56 6.57 13.72
CA THR A 216 12.81 6.46 12.94
C THR A 216 13.67 5.31 13.42
N VAL A 217 13.87 5.18 14.75
CA VAL A 217 14.65 4.07 15.34
C VAL A 217 13.94 2.73 15.14
N ALA A 218 12.63 2.67 15.35
CA ALA A 218 11.86 1.45 15.15
C ALA A 218 11.91 0.95 13.69
N ASN A 219 12.03 1.86 12.72
CA ASN A 219 12.10 1.53 11.29
C ASN A 219 13.50 1.10 10.82
N ILE A 220 14.58 1.25 11.61
CA ILE A 220 15.95 0.90 11.17
C ILE A 220 16.04 -0.56 10.66
N PRO A 221 15.56 -1.59 11.40
CA PRO A 221 15.63 -2.96 10.90
C PRO A 221 14.82 -3.18 9.62
N LEU A 222 13.64 -2.56 9.52
CA LEU A 222 12.77 -2.70 8.35
C LEU A 222 13.36 -2.01 7.11
N LYS A 223 14.01 -0.84 7.28
CA LYS A 223 14.76 -0.16 6.21
C LYS A 223 15.92 -1.03 5.69
N ALA A 224 16.69 -1.63 6.60
CA ALA A 224 17.78 -2.52 6.23
C ALA A 224 17.28 -3.73 5.43
N LEU A 225 16.17 -4.34 5.87
CA LEU A 225 15.53 -5.46 5.18
C LEU A 225 14.97 -5.03 3.80
N ALA A 226 14.28 -3.90 3.72
CA ALA A 226 13.77 -3.36 2.47
C ALA A 226 14.91 -3.08 1.47
N ALA A 227 16.03 -2.53 1.92
CA ALA A 227 17.20 -2.30 1.07
C ALA A 227 17.79 -3.60 0.51
N GLN A 228 17.72 -4.71 1.25
CA GLN A 228 18.20 -6.01 0.79
C GLN A 228 17.23 -6.70 -0.17
N LEU A 229 15.93 -6.57 0.06
CA LEU A 229 14.91 -7.36 -0.64
C LEU A 229 14.29 -6.64 -1.84
N SER A 230 14.26 -5.30 -1.87
CA SER A 230 13.51 -4.58 -2.92
C SER A 230 14.03 -4.86 -4.32
N ASP A 231 15.34 -4.87 -4.54
CA ASP A 231 15.91 -5.14 -5.88
C ASP A 231 15.57 -6.54 -6.39
N PRO A 232 15.85 -7.64 -5.65
CA PRO A 232 15.48 -8.96 -6.13
C PRO A 232 13.95 -9.14 -6.22
N ALA A 233 13.15 -8.58 -5.32
CA ALA A 233 11.70 -8.70 -5.34
C ALA A 233 11.11 -8.05 -6.60
N VAL A 234 11.50 -6.81 -6.91
CA VAL A 234 11.10 -6.11 -8.13
C VAL A 234 11.64 -6.81 -9.40
N ALA A 235 12.86 -7.36 -9.36
CA ALA A 235 13.39 -8.12 -10.49
C ALA A 235 12.54 -9.37 -10.78
N TYR A 236 12.12 -10.12 -9.77
CA TYR A 236 11.22 -11.27 -9.95
C TYR A 236 9.81 -10.83 -10.39
N GLU A 237 9.32 -9.69 -9.95
CA GLU A 237 8.05 -9.13 -10.43
C GLU A 237 8.13 -8.81 -11.94
N ILE A 238 9.21 -8.17 -12.39
CA ILE A 238 9.48 -7.91 -13.82
C ILE A 238 9.55 -9.21 -14.61
N LEU A 239 10.26 -10.22 -14.11
CA LEU A 239 10.35 -11.54 -14.76
C LEU A 239 8.97 -12.20 -14.86
N SER A 240 8.18 -12.17 -13.80
CA SER A 240 6.84 -12.75 -13.81
C SER A 240 5.89 -12.03 -14.78
N ASN A 241 6.06 -10.71 -14.99
CA ASN A 241 5.27 -9.95 -15.96
C ASN A 241 5.51 -10.41 -17.42
N ALA A 242 6.64 -11.05 -17.70
CA ALA A 242 7.00 -11.51 -19.04
C ALA A 242 6.53 -12.95 -19.36
N THR A 243 5.86 -13.62 -18.42
CA THR A 243 5.39 -15.01 -18.61
C THR A 243 4.08 -15.09 -19.40
N LYS A 244 3.84 -16.21 -20.08
CA LYS A 244 2.56 -16.50 -20.73
C LYS A 244 1.44 -16.63 -19.69
N ASP A 245 1.74 -17.17 -18.52
CA ASP A 245 0.79 -17.32 -17.42
C ASP A 245 0.30 -15.97 -16.87
N ARG A 246 1.13 -14.91 -16.94
CA ARG A 246 0.71 -13.53 -16.65
C ARG A 246 -0.37 -13.04 -17.61
N VAL A 247 -0.19 -13.29 -18.92
CA VAL A 247 -1.18 -12.92 -19.96
C VAL A 247 -2.50 -13.63 -19.70
N GLU A 248 -2.44 -14.94 -19.45
CA GLU A 248 -3.62 -15.75 -19.13
C GLU A 248 -4.30 -15.30 -17.81
N ALA A 249 -3.52 -15.06 -16.76
CA ALA A 249 -4.05 -14.61 -15.48
C ALA A 249 -4.86 -13.32 -15.60
N VAL A 250 -4.33 -12.32 -16.33
CA VAL A 250 -5.03 -11.04 -16.54
C VAL A 250 -6.25 -11.21 -17.43
N ALA A 251 -6.16 -12.01 -18.50
CA ALA A 251 -7.30 -12.30 -19.36
C ALA A 251 -8.43 -12.98 -18.58
N ALA A 252 -8.10 -14.05 -17.84
CA ALA A 252 -9.05 -14.78 -17.01
C ALA A 252 -9.69 -13.91 -15.92
N PHE A 253 -8.91 -13.04 -15.28
CA PHE A 253 -9.40 -12.08 -14.28
C PHE A 253 -10.44 -11.12 -14.88
N VAL A 254 -10.14 -10.52 -16.03
CA VAL A 254 -11.04 -9.59 -16.73
C VAL A 254 -12.31 -10.29 -17.22
N GLU A 255 -12.18 -11.49 -17.76
CA GLU A 255 -13.27 -12.31 -18.28
C GLU A 255 -14.05 -13.06 -17.18
N ARG A 256 -13.60 -12.97 -15.92
CA ARG A 256 -14.18 -13.66 -14.76
C ARG A 256 -14.30 -15.18 -14.96
N ARG A 257 -13.32 -15.78 -15.60
CA ARG A 257 -13.21 -17.23 -15.80
C ARG A 257 -12.05 -17.83 -15.01
N LYS A 258 -12.04 -19.15 -14.89
CA LYS A 258 -10.91 -19.86 -14.32
C LYS A 258 -9.72 -19.83 -15.30
N PRO A 259 -8.50 -19.49 -14.84
CA PRO A 259 -7.32 -19.51 -15.69
C PRO A 259 -6.84 -20.94 -15.96
N THR A 260 -6.11 -21.09 -17.08
CA THR A 260 -5.39 -22.34 -17.43
C THR A 260 -3.93 -22.00 -17.63
N TYR A 261 -3.10 -22.38 -16.68
CA TYR A 261 -1.67 -22.07 -16.68
C TYR A 261 -0.86 -23.13 -17.42
N SER A 262 0.19 -22.68 -18.15
CA SER A 262 1.13 -23.53 -18.87
C SER A 262 2.45 -23.74 -18.12
N GLY A 263 2.77 -22.86 -17.17
CA GLY A 263 4.06 -22.81 -16.49
C GLY A 263 5.16 -22.10 -17.31
N GLU A 264 4.80 -21.39 -18.38
CA GLU A 264 5.72 -20.70 -19.29
C GLU A 264 5.64 -19.18 -19.18
#